data_3189d20ed5140a6573002e4e62a590be
#
_entry.id   3189d20ed5140a6573002e4e62a590be
#
_cell.length_a   1.000
_cell.length_b   1.000
_cell.length_c   1.000
_cell.angle_alpha   90.00
_cell.angle_beta   90.00
_cell.angle_gamma   90.00
#
_symmetry.space_group_name_H-M   'P 1'
#
loop_
_entity.id
_entity.type
_entity.pdbx_description
1 polymer ?
#
loop_
_entity_poly.entity_id
_entity_poly.type
_entity_poly.pdbx_seq_one_letter_code
_entity_poly.pdbx_strand_id
1 'polypeptide(L)'
;MKLRWFAGIFAVVLAATPVAVAQAESPRPPHRTTCEFIPTPENPAAREVDPPGEKAKAKGTVRAEIETNRGDVLVELDRANAPCAVHNLVHLARSDFYDRSRCWRLTDSERLGVLQCGDIWSVEKGGPGYRFADEVTGAETYPRGTIAMGNQGPGTNGSQFFIVHSHANIKPAYTVLGRVLRGMDVLDEIVAGGIVPGENGDPGDGEPALPVEIENIKIRG
;
A
#
# COMPACT_ATOMS: atom_id res chain seq x y z
N MET A 1 -83.15 3.27 -52.75
CA MET A 1 -81.78 3.80 -52.94
C MET A 1 -81.08 3.83 -51.58
N LYS A 2 -80.15 2.94 -51.37
CA LYS A 2 -79.37 2.83 -50.06
C LYS A 2 -77.98 3.34 -50.31
N LEU A 3 -77.67 4.49 -49.71
CA LEU A 3 -76.34 5.13 -49.74
C LEU A 3 -75.43 4.51 -48.69
N ARG A 4 -74.36 3.85 -49.10
CA ARG A 4 -73.34 3.28 -48.19
C ARG A 4 -72.18 4.29 -48.02
N TRP A 5 -71.98 4.74 -46.80
CA TRP A 5 -70.81 5.53 -46.40
C TRP A 5 -69.66 4.59 -46.05
N PHE A 6 -68.53 4.76 -46.71
CA PHE A 6 -67.25 4.15 -46.35
C PHE A 6 -66.48 5.12 -45.49
N ALA A 7 -66.30 4.77 -44.23
CA ALA A 7 -65.39 5.49 -43.30
C ALA A 7 -63.98 4.93 -43.48
N GLY A 8 -63.08 5.72 -44.04
CA GLY A 8 -61.64 5.39 -44.15
C GLY A 8 -60.95 5.67 -42.82
N ILE A 9 -60.38 4.66 -42.18
CA ILE A 9 -59.52 4.82 -41.00
C ILE A 9 -58.11 5.06 -41.49
N PHE A 10 -57.58 6.27 -41.23
CA PHE A 10 -56.17 6.59 -41.43
C PHE A 10 -55.42 6.15 -40.15
N ALA A 11 -54.58 5.11 -40.27
CA ALA A 11 -53.65 4.71 -39.21
C ALA A 11 -52.40 5.59 -39.33
N VAL A 12 -52.17 6.45 -38.34
CA VAL A 12 -50.93 7.22 -38.20
C VAL A 12 -49.91 6.30 -37.52
N VAL A 13 -48.91 5.87 -38.23
CA VAL A 13 -47.76 5.13 -37.71
C VAL A 13 -46.74 6.15 -37.18
N LEU A 14 -46.66 6.29 -35.83
CA LEU A 14 -45.62 7.03 -35.16
C LEU A 14 -44.34 6.18 -35.14
N ALA A 15 -43.36 6.57 -35.96
CA ALA A 15 -42.01 6.01 -35.93
C ALA A 15 -41.26 6.55 -34.71
N ALA A 16 -41.07 5.73 -33.70
CA ALA A 16 -40.19 6.06 -32.57
C ALA A 16 -38.72 5.90 -33.00
N THR A 17 -38.02 7.02 -33.13
CA THR A 17 -36.56 7.00 -33.31
C THR A 17 -35.87 6.64 -32.00
N PRO A 18 -34.96 5.64 -31.92
CA PRO A 18 -34.21 5.37 -30.74
C PRO A 18 -33.22 6.50 -30.47
N VAL A 19 -33.35 7.17 -29.34
CA VAL A 19 -32.36 8.10 -28.81
C VAL A 19 -31.19 7.27 -28.29
N ALA A 20 -30.07 7.28 -29.00
CA ALA A 20 -28.82 6.69 -28.53
C ALA A 20 -28.30 7.54 -27.38
N VAL A 21 -28.44 7.04 -26.14
CA VAL A 21 -27.78 7.64 -24.98
C VAL A 21 -26.29 7.33 -25.11
N ALA A 22 -25.49 8.33 -25.46
CA ALA A 22 -24.04 8.24 -25.40
C ALA A 22 -23.64 8.04 -23.93
N GLN A 23 -23.18 6.86 -23.59
CA GLN A 23 -22.56 6.60 -22.29
C GLN A 23 -21.24 7.39 -22.27
N ALA A 24 -21.17 8.40 -21.39
CA ALA A 24 -19.94 9.09 -21.11
C ALA A 24 -18.94 8.07 -20.53
N GLU A 25 -17.89 7.72 -21.28
CA GLU A 25 -16.77 6.92 -20.75
C GLU A 25 -16.18 7.67 -19.56
N SER A 26 -16.16 7.00 -18.40
CA SER A 26 -15.47 7.52 -17.23
C SER A 26 -14.01 7.82 -17.58
N PRO A 27 -13.45 8.95 -17.18
CA PRO A 27 -12.07 9.31 -17.49
C PRO A 27 -11.15 8.18 -17.07
N ARG A 28 -10.33 7.67 -17.98
CA ARG A 28 -9.31 6.67 -17.63
C ARG A 28 -8.35 7.30 -16.62
N PRO A 29 -8.04 6.61 -15.51
CA PRO A 29 -7.10 7.13 -14.55
C PRO A 29 -5.75 7.44 -15.24
N PRO A 30 -5.08 8.52 -14.85
CA PRO A 30 -3.83 8.94 -15.47
C PRO A 30 -2.78 7.84 -15.36
N HIS A 31 -1.95 7.66 -16.38
CA HIS A 31 -0.86 6.68 -16.36
C HIS A 31 0.28 7.06 -15.40
N ARG A 32 0.35 8.33 -15.00
CA ARG A 32 1.31 8.90 -14.07
C ARG A 32 0.64 9.93 -13.18
N THR A 33 1.15 10.04 -11.94
CA THR A 33 0.79 11.11 -11.00
C THR A 33 2.03 11.90 -10.60
N THR A 34 1.82 13.06 -10.00
CA THR A 34 2.91 13.85 -9.41
C THR A 34 2.90 13.64 -7.91
N CYS A 35 4.05 13.28 -7.36
CA CYS A 35 4.27 13.09 -5.94
C CYS A 35 5.11 14.26 -5.40
N GLU A 36 4.85 14.65 -4.19
CA GLU A 36 5.63 15.64 -3.46
C GLU A 36 6.38 14.95 -2.32
N PHE A 37 7.71 15.12 -2.29
CA PHE A 37 8.58 14.61 -1.24
C PHE A 37 9.17 15.79 -0.50
N ILE A 38 8.76 16.00 0.75
CA ILE A 38 9.10 17.17 1.57
C ILE A 38 10.29 16.82 2.44
N PRO A 39 11.45 17.49 2.30
CA PRO A 39 12.60 17.26 3.16
C PRO A 39 12.28 17.44 4.64
N THR A 40 12.92 16.65 5.50
CA THR A 40 12.81 16.72 6.96
C THR A 40 14.19 16.97 7.58
N PRO A 41 14.70 18.20 7.57
CA PRO A 41 16.05 18.52 8.09
C PRO A 41 16.20 18.17 9.58
N GLU A 42 15.09 18.20 10.34
CA GLU A 42 15.03 17.81 11.76
C GLU A 42 15.14 16.29 11.96
N ASN A 43 14.89 15.51 10.91
CA ASN A 43 15.02 14.05 10.90
C ASN A 43 15.79 13.64 9.62
N PRO A 44 17.11 13.82 9.61
CA PRO A 44 17.91 13.58 8.42
C PRO A 44 17.93 12.11 8.01
N ALA A 45 18.24 11.84 6.76
CA ALA A 45 18.31 10.49 6.22
C ALA A 45 19.29 9.61 7.03
N ALA A 46 18.84 8.41 7.37
CA ALA A 46 19.67 7.41 8.05
C ALA A 46 20.78 6.86 7.15
N ARG A 47 20.54 6.90 5.85
CA ARG A 47 21.48 6.52 4.78
C ARG A 47 21.37 7.56 3.68
N GLU A 48 22.47 7.83 3.01
CA GLU A 48 22.50 8.78 1.90
C GLU A 48 21.59 8.29 0.77
N VAL A 49 20.51 9.02 0.55
CA VAL A 49 19.52 8.77 -0.50
C VAL A 49 18.80 10.07 -0.86
N ASP A 50 18.73 10.35 -2.15
CA ASP A 50 17.91 11.45 -2.65
C ASP A 50 16.41 11.04 -2.64
N PRO A 51 15.48 12.01 -2.54
CA PRO A 51 14.08 11.73 -2.78
C PRO A 51 13.85 11.16 -4.20
N PRO A 52 12.86 10.28 -4.39
CA PRO A 52 12.53 9.82 -5.74
C PRO A 52 12.03 10.97 -6.60
N GLY A 53 12.14 10.83 -7.91
CA GLY A 53 11.59 11.83 -8.84
C GLY A 53 10.08 11.99 -8.69
N GLU A 54 9.58 13.20 -8.94
CA GLU A 54 8.17 13.57 -8.73
C GLU A 54 7.16 12.76 -9.57
N LYS A 55 7.55 12.15 -10.68
CA LYS A 55 6.63 11.46 -11.61
C LYS A 55 6.54 9.97 -11.35
N ALA A 56 5.52 9.55 -10.60
CA ALA A 56 5.22 8.16 -10.33
C ALA A 56 4.35 7.50 -11.39
N LYS A 57 4.56 6.19 -11.64
CA LYS A 57 3.63 5.37 -12.41
C LYS A 57 2.38 5.13 -11.56
N ALA A 58 1.20 5.44 -12.12
CA ALA A 58 -0.10 5.30 -11.43
C ALA A 58 -0.96 4.18 -12.04
N LYS A 59 -0.34 3.13 -12.61
CA LYS A 59 -1.04 2.01 -13.22
C LYS A 59 -0.25 0.71 -13.14
N GLY A 60 -0.98 -0.39 -12.98
CA GLY A 60 -0.41 -1.74 -12.89
C GLY A 60 0.25 -2.01 -11.55
N THR A 61 0.90 -3.15 -11.46
CA THR A 61 1.59 -3.61 -10.25
C THR A 61 3.09 -3.73 -10.47
N VAL A 62 3.82 -3.92 -9.40
CA VAL A 62 5.23 -4.33 -9.41
C VAL A 62 5.44 -5.31 -8.26
N ARG A 63 6.30 -6.29 -8.46
CA ARG A 63 6.66 -7.24 -7.42
C ARG A 63 7.93 -6.82 -6.74
N ALA A 64 7.98 -7.00 -5.42
CA ALA A 64 9.17 -6.86 -4.62
C ALA A 64 9.37 -8.15 -3.81
N GLU A 65 10.58 -8.65 -3.79
CA GLU A 65 11.00 -9.77 -2.97
C GLU A 65 11.83 -9.24 -1.82
N ILE A 66 11.28 -9.35 -0.62
CA ILE A 66 11.94 -8.95 0.63
C ILE A 66 12.70 -10.18 1.12
N GLU A 67 14.01 -10.19 0.90
CA GLU A 67 14.91 -11.25 1.36
C GLU A 67 15.26 -10.98 2.81
N THR A 68 15.03 -11.95 3.68
CA THR A 68 15.35 -11.83 5.10
C THR A 68 16.16 -13.01 5.59
N ASN A 69 16.86 -12.83 6.71
CA ASN A 69 17.57 -13.93 7.41
C ASN A 69 16.63 -15.02 7.95
N ARG A 70 15.30 -14.89 7.77
CA ARG A 70 14.28 -15.87 8.17
C ARG A 70 13.59 -16.52 6.98
N GLY A 71 13.83 -16.03 5.76
CA GLY A 71 13.22 -16.47 4.52
C GLY A 71 12.67 -15.28 3.72
N ASP A 72 12.19 -15.57 2.52
CA ASP A 72 11.79 -14.56 1.55
C ASP A 72 10.29 -14.30 1.59
N VAL A 73 9.92 -13.03 1.53
CA VAL A 73 8.53 -12.58 1.41
C VAL A 73 8.34 -11.88 0.06
N LEU A 74 7.57 -12.49 -0.85
CA LEU A 74 7.22 -11.89 -2.12
C LEU A 74 5.93 -11.09 -2.01
N VAL A 75 5.98 -9.81 -2.34
CA VAL A 75 4.83 -8.90 -2.33
C VAL A 75 4.49 -8.38 -3.73
N GLU A 76 3.23 -8.13 -3.97
CA GLU A 76 2.72 -7.38 -5.13
C GLU A 76 2.27 -6.00 -4.67
N LEU A 77 2.89 -4.97 -5.23
CA LEU A 77 2.64 -3.57 -4.90
C LEU A 77 1.75 -2.95 -5.98
N ASP A 78 0.68 -2.27 -5.57
CA ASP A 78 -0.34 -1.71 -6.45
C ASP A 78 -0.11 -0.22 -6.71
N ARG A 79 0.42 0.09 -7.90
CA ARG A 79 0.67 1.47 -8.35
C ARG A 79 -0.60 2.26 -8.63
N ALA A 80 -1.73 1.60 -8.85
CA ALA A 80 -2.98 2.30 -9.07
C ALA A 80 -3.60 2.77 -7.76
N ASN A 81 -3.40 1.99 -6.69
CA ASN A 81 -3.88 2.31 -5.35
C ASN A 81 -3.00 3.34 -4.64
N ALA A 82 -1.68 3.15 -4.69
CA ALA A 82 -0.72 3.96 -3.95
C ALA A 82 0.51 4.32 -4.82
N PRO A 83 0.33 5.15 -5.87
CA PRO A 83 1.41 5.43 -6.82
C PRO A 83 2.65 6.05 -6.19
N CYS A 84 2.50 7.02 -5.27
CA CYS A 84 3.62 7.70 -4.65
C CYS A 84 4.33 6.82 -3.62
N ALA A 85 3.58 6.09 -2.81
CA ALA A 85 4.15 5.19 -1.81
C ALA A 85 4.88 4.00 -2.47
N VAL A 86 4.29 3.40 -3.52
CA VAL A 86 4.96 2.35 -4.29
C VAL A 86 6.19 2.88 -5.02
N HIS A 87 6.12 4.10 -5.58
CA HIS A 87 7.27 4.74 -6.22
C HIS A 87 8.40 4.95 -5.23
N ASN A 88 8.10 5.43 -4.03
CA ASN A 88 9.04 5.62 -2.93
C ASN A 88 9.68 4.30 -2.49
N LEU A 89 8.90 3.26 -2.19
CA LEU A 89 9.43 1.96 -1.76
C LEU A 89 10.35 1.35 -2.83
N VAL A 90 9.95 1.41 -4.10
CA VAL A 90 10.77 0.92 -5.24
C VAL A 90 12.07 1.72 -5.37
N HIS A 91 12.04 3.05 -5.15
CA HIS A 91 13.21 3.90 -5.18
C HIS A 91 14.18 3.54 -4.06
N LEU A 92 13.69 3.49 -2.81
CA LEU A 92 14.48 3.14 -1.64
C LEU A 92 15.09 1.73 -1.74
N ALA A 93 14.32 0.76 -2.23
CA ALA A 93 14.81 -0.59 -2.47
C ALA A 93 15.94 -0.64 -3.51
N ARG A 94 15.85 0.15 -4.59
CA ARG A 94 16.90 0.24 -5.62
C ARG A 94 18.12 1.03 -5.21
N SER A 95 18.01 1.80 -4.15
CA SER A 95 19.08 2.59 -3.54
C SER A 95 19.70 1.87 -2.34
N ASP A 96 19.44 0.57 -2.19
CA ASP A 96 19.93 -0.29 -1.11
C ASP A 96 19.62 0.26 0.30
N PHE A 97 18.59 1.13 0.39
CA PHE A 97 18.24 1.81 1.65
C PHE A 97 17.85 0.83 2.74
N TYR A 98 17.17 -0.27 2.38
CA TYR A 98 16.70 -1.27 3.32
C TYR A 98 17.73 -2.36 3.65
N ASP A 99 18.84 -2.43 2.94
CA ASP A 99 19.82 -3.49 3.09
C ASP A 99 20.37 -3.59 4.50
N ARG A 100 20.40 -4.81 5.05
CA ARG A 100 20.86 -5.07 6.41
C ARG A 100 20.19 -4.19 7.47
N SER A 101 18.91 -3.86 7.26
CA SER A 101 18.07 -3.20 8.25
C SER A 101 17.24 -4.23 9.02
N ARG A 102 16.82 -3.87 10.23
CA ARG A 102 16.00 -4.75 11.07
C ARG A 102 14.53 -4.38 10.98
N CYS A 103 13.67 -5.39 11.18
CA CYS A 103 12.28 -5.17 11.52
C CYS A 103 12.20 -5.03 13.03
N TRP A 104 12.00 -3.82 13.53
CA TRP A 104 12.16 -3.46 14.93
C TRP A 104 10.94 -3.73 15.78
N ARG A 105 9.78 -4.00 15.18
CA ARG A 105 8.55 -4.17 15.94
C ARG A 105 7.72 -5.33 15.40
N LEU A 106 7.32 -6.20 16.32
CA LEU A 106 6.32 -7.23 16.13
C LEU A 106 5.18 -6.96 17.11
N THR A 107 3.94 -6.96 16.62
CA THR A 107 2.77 -6.92 17.48
C THR A 107 1.93 -8.16 17.27
N ASP A 108 1.39 -8.71 18.35
CA ASP A 108 0.44 -9.83 18.34
C ASP A 108 -0.58 -9.62 19.45
N SER A 109 -1.56 -8.76 19.21
CA SER A 109 -2.61 -8.37 20.12
C SER A 109 -3.98 -8.47 19.45
N GLU A 110 -5.07 -8.42 20.22
CA GLU A 110 -6.45 -8.42 19.66
C GLU A 110 -6.70 -7.27 18.67
N ARG A 111 -5.96 -6.20 18.75
CA ARG A 111 -6.09 -5.03 17.86
C ARG A 111 -5.18 -5.07 16.66
N LEU A 112 -3.95 -5.56 16.82
CA LEU A 112 -2.90 -5.40 15.83
C LEU A 112 -1.96 -6.61 15.83
N GLY A 113 -1.85 -7.25 14.67
CA GLY A 113 -0.92 -8.35 14.42
C GLY A 113 -0.08 -8.03 13.18
N VAL A 114 1.05 -7.31 13.36
CA VAL A 114 1.91 -6.86 12.27
C VAL A 114 3.40 -7.04 12.58
N LEU A 115 4.19 -7.24 11.54
CA LEU A 115 5.64 -7.06 11.54
C LEU A 115 5.95 -5.71 10.87
N GLN A 116 6.61 -4.79 11.59
CA GLN A 116 6.96 -3.44 11.12
C GLN A 116 8.46 -3.33 10.87
N CYS A 117 8.79 -2.81 9.68
CA CYS A 117 10.14 -2.70 9.15
C CYS A 117 10.34 -1.32 8.49
N GLY A 118 11.54 -1.07 7.96
CA GLY A 118 11.84 0.10 7.13
C GLY A 118 12.46 1.27 7.88
N ASP A 119 12.51 1.22 9.20
CA ASP A 119 13.35 2.10 10.01
C ASP A 119 14.77 1.51 10.11
N ILE A 120 15.79 2.34 10.01
CA ILE A 120 17.18 1.85 9.96
C ILE A 120 17.77 1.71 11.35
N TRP A 121 17.49 2.64 12.28
CA TRP A 121 18.14 2.66 13.59
C TRP A 121 17.36 1.99 14.71
N SER A 122 16.05 2.24 14.77
CA SER A 122 15.11 1.64 15.73
C SER A 122 13.69 1.98 15.32
N VAL A 123 12.69 1.52 16.07
CA VAL A 123 11.28 1.87 15.83
C VAL A 123 11.12 3.38 15.69
N GLU A 124 10.48 3.79 14.57
CA GLU A 124 10.18 5.19 14.25
C GLU A 124 11.41 6.11 14.11
N LYS A 125 12.60 5.53 13.91
CA LYS A 125 13.86 6.28 13.75
C LYS A 125 14.68 5.76 12.58
N GLY A 126 15.27 6.67 11.83
CA GLY A 126 16.13 6.32 10.71
C GLY A 126 15.37 6.24 9.38
N GLY A 127 14.56 7.21 9.11
CA GLY A 127 13.87 7.40 7.84
C GLY A 127 14.76 7.94 6.72
N PRO A 128 14.20 8.26 5.55
CA PRO A 128 14.94 8.65 4.35
C PRO A 128 15.25 10.15 4.28
N GLY A 129 14.97 10.94 5.33
CA GLY A 129 15.21 12.38 5.36
C GLY A 129 14.17 13.23 4.62
N TYR A 130 13.07 12.63 4.25
CA TYR A 130 11.90 13.29 3.67
C TYR A 130 10.62 12.54 4.06
N ARG A 131 9.49 13.21 3.84
CA ARG A 131 8.15 12.65 4.05
C ARG A 131 7.24 12.96 2.88
N PHE A 132 6.14 12.23 2.77
CA PHE A 132 5.11 12.43 1.74
C PHE A 132 3.71 12.13 2.28
N ALA A 133 2.69 12.60 1.55
CA ALA A 133 1.29 12.49 1.93
C ALA A 133 0.78 11.04 1.90
N ASP A 134 -0.26 10.78 2.71
CA ASP A 134 -0.99 9.51 2.67
C ASP A 134 -1.81 9.40 1.40
N GLU A 135 -1.89 8.18 0.86
CA GLU A 135 -2.76 7.81 -0.25
C GLU A 135 -3.87 6.90 0.29
N VAL A 136 -4.84 7.52 0.98
CA VAL A 136 -5.95 6.84 1.63
C VAL A 136 -7.29 7.43 1.21
N THR A 137 -8.33 6.60 1.19
CA THR A 137 -9.72 6.98 0.87
C THR A 137 -10.59 7.08 2.12
N GLY A 138 -10.11 6.52 3.25
CA GLY A 138 -10.86 6.38 4.48
C GLY A 138 -11.71 5.09 4.56
N ALA A 139 -11.55 4.20 3.57
CA ALA A 139 -12.22 2.90 3.51
C ALA A 139 -11.23 1.71 3.51
N GLU A 140 -9.97 1.97 3.80
CA GLU A 140 -8.92 0.94 3.83
C GLU A 140 -9.22 -0.11 4.89
N THR A 141 -8.93 -1.36 4.52
CA THR A 141 -8.94 -2.52 5.41
C THR A 141 -7.59 -3.21 5.34
N TYR A 142 -7.20 -3.86 6.42
CA TYR A 142 -5.87 -4.45 6.54
C TYR A 142 -5.96 -5.93 6.92
N PRO A 143 -6.51 -6.79 6.02
CA PRO A 143 -6.54 -8.22 6.26
C PRO A 143 -5.14 -8.83 6.27
N ARG A 144 -5.04 -10.07 6.78
CA ARG A 144 -3.81 -10.86 6.72
C ARG A 144 -3.19 -10.83 5.32
N GLY A 145 -1.90 -10.58 5.25
CA GLY A 145 -1.12 -10.45 4.03
C GLY A 145 -1.11 -9.04 3.42
N THR A 146 -1.79 -8.05 4.01
CA THR A 146 -1.64 -6.66 3.59
C THR A 146 -0.23 -6.15 3.89
N ILE A 147 0.38 -5.44 2.93
CA ILE A 147 1.54 -4.57 3.18
C ILE A 147 1.11 -3.12 3.05
N ALA A 148 1.43 -2.29 4.05
CA ALA A 148 1.05 -0.87 4.10
C ALA A 148 2.17 -0.02 4.67
N MET A 149 2.10 1.31 4.42
CA MET A 149 3.04 2.26 5.02
C MET A 149 2.81 2.38 6.53
N GLY A 150 3.91 2.45 7.29
CA GLY A 150 3.91 2.98 8.64
C GLY A 150 4.12 4.49 8.63
N ASN A 151 3.48 5.21 9.55
CA ASN A 151 3.65 6.64 9.71
C ASN A 151 3.50 7.08 11.16
N GLN A 152 3.90 8.29 11.49
CA GLN A 152 3.79 8.94 12.80
C GLN A 152 2.66 9.99 12.84
N GLY A 153 1.64 9.80 12.03
CA GLY A 153 0.52 10.71 11.85
C GLY A 153 0.32 11.11 10.39
N PRO A 154 -0.72 11.87 10.09
CA PRO A 154 -1.06 12.22 8.72
C PRO A 154 0.09 12.92 7.97
N GLY A 155 0.38 12.45 6.76
CA GLY A 155 1.40 13.05 5.88
C GLY A 155 2.84 12.84 6.33
N THR A 156 3.11 11.82 7.14
CA THR A 156 4.47 11.50 7.63
C THR A 156 5.01 10.17 7.10
N ASN A 157 4.52 9.72 5.95
CA ASN A 157 5.09 8.54 5.30
C ASN A 157 6.57 8.79 4.95
N GLY A 158 7.40 7.80 5.18
CA GLY A 158 8.83 7.81 4.87
C GLY A 158 9.29 6.48 4.29
N SER A 159 10.10 5.74 5.05
CA SER A 159 10.56 4.39 4.68
C SER A 159 9.83 3.27 5.40
N GLN A 160 9.12 3.56 6.49
CA GLN A 160 8.43 2.56 7.28
C GLN A 160 7.33 1.84 6.50
N PHE A 161 7.25 0.53 6.68
CA PHE A 161 6.12 -0.28 6.24
C PHE A 161 5.82 -1.39 7.24
N PHE A 162 4.63 -1.94 7.19
CA PHE A 162 4.28 -3.12 7.98
C PHE A 162 3.60 -4.19 7.12
N ILE A 163 3.72 -5.43 7.54
CA ILE A 163 3.05 -6.58 6.94
C ILE A 163 2.11 -7.16 8.00
N VAL A 164 0.83 -7.32 7.64
CA VAL A 164 -0.19 -7.88 8.52
C VAL A 164 -0.06 -9.41 8.53
N HIS A 165 0.37 -9.98 9.65
CA HIS A 165 0.49 -11.42 9.79
C HIS A 165 -0.82 -12.10 10.21
N SER A 166 -1.73 -11.39 10.86
CA SER A 166 -3.04 -11.91 11.27
C SER A 166 -4.17 -10.94 10.95
N HIS A 167 -4.23 -9.81 11.60
CA HIS A 167 -5.27 -8.79 11.44
C HIS A 167 -4.74 -7.41 11.87
N ALA A 168 -5.42 -6.35 11.42
CA ALA A 168 -5.17 -5.01 11.92
C ALA A 168 -6.50 -4.23 12.01
N ASN A 169 -7.05 -4.17 13.22
CA ASN A 169 -8.28 -3.46 13.54
C ASN A 169 -7.96 -2.00 13.90
N ILE A 170 -7.43 -1.26 12.94
CA ILE A 170 -6.97 0.12 13.08
C ILE A 170 -7.76 1.05 12.15
N LYS A 171 -7.66 2.36 12.39
CA LYS A 171 -8.30 3.36 11.51
C LYS A 171 -7.74 3.27 10.10
N PRO A 172 -8.56 3.55 9.07
CA PRO A 172 -8.15 3.58 7.67
C PRO A 172 -7.31 4.83 7.36
N ALA A 173 -6.11 4.90 7.95
CA ALA A 173 -5.20 6.04 7.89
C ALA A 173 -3.80 5.67 7.39
N TYR A 174 -3.62 4.43 6.94
CA TYR A 174 -2.34 3.91 6.48
C TYR A 174 -2.43 3.51 5.02
N THR A 175 -1.56 4.04 4.20
CA THR A 175 -1.52 3.79 2.76
C THR A 175 -1.24 2.32 2.46
N VAL A 176 -2.20 1.62 1.84
CA VAL A 176 -2.04 0.22 1.43
C VAL A 176 -1.18 0.16 0.18
N LEU A 177 0.01 -0.43 0.31
CA LEU A 177 0.96 -0.65 -0.78
C LEU A 177 0.56 -1.82 -1.68
N GLY A 178 -0.04 -2.88 -1.09
CA GLY A 178 -0.38 -4.10 -1.79
C GLY A 178 -0.53 -5.29 -0.86
N ARG A 179 -0.09 -6.47 -1.34
CA ARG A 179 -0.30 -7.72 -0.62
C ARG A 179 0.86 -8.70 -0.78
N VAL A 180 1.01 -9.59 0.20
CA VAL A 180 1.92 -10.74 0.13
C VAL A 180 1.38 -11.77 -0.85
N LEU A 181 2.24 -12.28 -1.72
CA LEU A 181 1.97 -13.38 -2.64
C LEU A 181 2.53 -14.71 -2.13
N ARG A 182 3.68 -14.68 -1.45
CA ARG A 182 4.37 -15.84 -0.84
C ARG A 182 5.14 -15.39 0.39
N GLY A 183 5.41 -16.32 1.32
CA GLY A 183 6.20 -16.05 2.53
C GLY A 183 5.36 -15.70 3.74
N MET A 184 4.05 -15.98 3.74
CA MET A 184 3.23 -15.83 4.95
C MET A 184 3.60 -16.85 6.03
N ASP A 185 4.13 -18.00 5.66
CA ASP A 185 4.72 -19.01 6.55
C ASP A 185 5.98 -18.49 7.25
N VAL A 186 6.80 -17.69 6.59
CA VAL A 186 7.95 -17.00 7.21
C VAL A 186 7.48 -16.05 8.31
N LEU A 187 6.41 -15.29 8.06
CA LEU A 187 5.83 -14.42 9.09
C LEU A 187 5.27 -15.23 10.27
N ASP A 188 4.60 -16.36 10.00
CA ASP A 188 4.06 -17.23 11.04
C ASP A 188 5.18 -17.81 11.93
N GLU A 189 6.33 -18.19 11.37
CA GLU A 189 7.49 -18.63 12.14
C GLU A 189 8.08 -17.51 13.00
N ILE A 190 8.15 -16.28 12.48
CA ILE A 190 8.61 -15.12 13.25
C ILE A 190 7.70 -14.87 14.45
N VAL A 191 6.37 -14.90 14.23
CA VAL A 191 5.37 -14.73 15.29
C VAL A 191 5.46 -15.85 16.33
N ALA A 192 5.60 -17.10 15.88
CA ALA A 192 5.76 -18.26 16.78
C ALA A 192 7.02 -18.17 17.65
N GLY A 193 8.04 -17.43 17.18
CA GLY A 193 9.24 -17.12 17.97
C GLY A 193 8.98 -16.22 19.18
N GLY A 194 7.87 -15.49 19.18
CA GLY A 194 7.44 -14.61 20.27
C GLY A 194 7.98 -13.18 20.17
N ILE A 195 7.64 -12.40 21.18
CA ILE A 195 7.93 -10.97 21.31
C ILE A 195 8.79 -10.75 22.53
N VAL A 196 9.83 -9.94 22.41
CA VAL A 196 10.52 -9.31 23.54
C VAL A 196 9.80 -7.99 23.80
N PRO A 197 9.07 -7.86 24.94
CA PRO A 197 8.30 -6.67 25.24
C PRO A 197 9.14 -5.40 25.19
N GLY A 198 8.59 -4.33 24.65
CA GLY A 198 9.20 -3.01 24.68
C GLY A 198 9.21 -2.38 26.08
N GLU A 199 9.66 -1.13 26.20
CA GLU A 199 9.76 -0.40 27.47
C GLU A 199 8.43 -0.28 28.24
N ASN A 200 7.29 -0.33 27.55
CA ASN A 200 5.96 -0.32 28.15
C ASN A 200 5.55 -1.64 28.80
N GLY A 201 6.35 -2.71 28.61
CA GLY A 201 6.10 -4.04 29.16
C GLY A 201 4.90 -4.78 28.56
N ASP A 202 4.34 -4.31 27.42
CA ASP A 202 3.24 -4.98 26.75
C ASP A 202 3.74 -6.29 26.10
N PRO A 203 3.27 -7.48 26.52
CA PRO A 203 3.72 -8.75 25.95
C PRO A 203 3.31 -8.94 24.48
N GLY A 204 2.35 -8.17 23.98
CA GLY A 204 1.87 -8.19 22.59
C GLY A 204 2.46 -7.08 21.71
N ASP A 205 3.48 -6.33 22.17
CA ASP A 205 4.12 -5.26 21.40
C ASP A 205 5.59 -5.09 21.81
N GLY A 206 6.50 -5.32 20.88
CA GLY A 206 7.93 -5.21 21.13
C GLY A 206 8.78 -5.68 19.96
N GLU A 207 10.00 -6.06 20.21
CA GLU A 207 10.87 -6.61 19.17
C GLU A 207 10.56 -8.09 18.92
N PRO A 208 10.69 -8.59 17.66
CA PRO A 208 10.67 -10.03 17.40
C PRO A 208 11.75 -10.73 18.24
N ALA A 209 11.37 -11.74 19.04
CA ALA A 209 12.34 -12.53 19.79
C ALA A 209 13.31 -13.31 18.89
N LEU A 210 12.85 -13.65 17.69
CA LEU A 210 13.69 -14.06 16.57
C LEU A 210 14.04 -12.81 15.74
N PRO A 211 15.23 -12.20 15.87
CA PRO A 211 15.57 -10.98 15.14
C PRO A 211 15.39 -11.17 13.63
N VAL A 212 14.69 -10.23 13.00
CA VAL A 212 14.43 -10.21 11.56
C VAL A 212 15.29 -9.13 10.93
N GLU A 213 16.16 -9.52 10.02
CA GLU A 213 16.99 -8.61 9.23
C GLU A 213 16.59 -8.71 7.75
N ILE A 214 16.31 -7.57 7.13
CA ILE A 214 16.15 -7.47 5.69
C ILE A 214 17.54 -7.49 5.07
N GLU A 215 17.88 -8.55 4.35
CA GLU A 215 19.15 -8.65 3.65
C GLU A 215 19.16 -7.74 2.42
N ASN A 216 18.04 -7.74 1.66
CA ASN A 216 17.83 -6.92 0.47
C ASN A 216 16.33 -6.88 0.11
N ILE A 217 15.92 -5.86 -0.68
CA ILE A 217 14.60 -5.83 -1.34
C ILE A 217 14.78 -5.77 -2.85
N LYS A 218 14.54 -6.88 -3.54
CA LYS A 218 14.68 -7.01 -5.00
C LYS A 218 13.40 -6.66 -5.73
N ILE A 219 13.47 -5.66 -6.60
CA ILE A 219 12.34 -5.29 -7.46
C ILE A 219 12.29 -6.22 -8.67
N ARG A 220 11.14 -6.88 -8.87
CA ARG A 220 10.89 -7.86 -9.92
C ARG A 220 9.87 -7.32 -10.92
N GLY A 221 10.22 -7.23 -12.21
CA GLY A 221 9.30 -6.83 -13.30
C GLY A 221 9.53 -5.47 -13.87
#